data_6e7749e3bb307dc65d01c791ab85a753
#
_entry.id   6e7749e3bb307dc65d01c791ab85a753
#
_cell.length_a   1.000
_cell.length_b   1.000
_cell.length_c   1.000
_cell.angle_alpha   90.00
_cell.angle_beta   90.00
_cell.angle_gamma   90.00
#
_symmetry.space_group_name_H-M   'P 1'
#
loop_
_entity.id
_entity.type
_entity.pdbx_description
1 polymer ?
#
loop_
_entity_poly.entity_id
_entity_poly.type
_entity_poly.pdbx_seq_one_letter_code
_entity_poly.pdbx_strand_id
1 'polypeptide(L)'
;MYSSSRKRCPQTKWALKLLTAAFLAASPAAKSAVNNAYDALIIEARKGNTQPALSWFALKSALSNNQIADWLQIALWAGQDKQVITVYNRYRHQQLPARGYAAVAVAYRNLQQWQNSLTLWQKALSLEPQNKDYQRGQILTLADAGHYDTALVKLKQLNSGAPDKANLLAEAYIYKLAGRHQDELR
;
A
#
# COMPACT_ATOMS: atom_id res chain seq x y z
N MET A 1 5.43 4.13 88.82
CA MET A 1 5.69 5.46 88.24
C MET A 1 6.46 5.26 86.92
N TYR A 2 5.76 5.21 85.79
CA TYR A 2 6.41 5.15 84.46
C TYR A 2 5.61 6.02 83.54
N SER A 3 6.21 7.17 83.15
CA SER A 3 5.67 8.13 82.21
C SER A 3 5.93 7.67 80.81
N SER A 4 4.87 7.36 80.07
CA SER A 4 4.96 6.95 78.64
C SER A 4 4.81 8.19 77.77
N SER A 5 5.94 8.63 77.25
CA SER A 5 6.02 9.75 76.27
C SER A 5 5.73 9.24 74.87
N ARG A 6 4.53 9.45 74.35
CA ARG A 6 4.20 9.14 72.92
C ARG A 6 4.83 10.18 72.02
N LYS A 7 5.87 9.79 71.28
CA LYS A 7 6.42 10.56 70.14
C LYS A 7 5.43 10.55 69.00
N ARG A 8 4.96 11.74 68.59
CA ARG A 8 4.17 11.94 67.38
C ARG A 8 5.10 11.81 66.18
N CYS A 9 4.80 10.88 65.26
CA CYS A 9 5.41 10.85 63.93
C CYS A 9 5.03 12.08 63.08
N PRO A 10 5.95 12.70 62.35
CA PRO A 10 5.63 13.74 61.39
C PRO A 10 4.97 13.14 60.15
N GLN A 11 3.78 13.62 59.83
CA GLN A 11 3.12 13.31 58.59
C GLN A 11 3.92 13.91 57.41
N THR A 12 4.61 13.05 56.66
CA THR A 12 5.18 13.42 55.36
C THR A 12 4.04 13.64 54.39
N LYS A 13 3.81 14.91 54.03
CA LYS A 13 2.92 15.33 52.96
C LYS A 13 3.50 14.84 51.63
N TRP A 14 2.96 13.76 51.11
CA TRP A 14 3.21 13.36 49.73
C TRP A 14 2.52 14.39 48.81
N ALA A 15 3.32 15.27 48.26
CA ALA A 15 2.87 16.14 47.17
C ALA A 15 2.68 15.29 45.91
N LEU A 16 1.42 14.99 45.62
CA LEU A 16 1.00 14.38 44.39
C LEU A 16 1.29 15.36 43.24
N LYS A 17 2.45 15.25 42.62
CA LYS A 17 2.73 15.94 41.35
C LYS A 17 1.84 15.35 40.28
N LEU A 18 0.72 16.00 40.04
CA LEU A 18 -0.05 15.79 38.82
C LEU A 18 0.85 16.14 37.63
N LEU A 19 1.38 15.11 36.98
CA LEU A 19 1.94 15.20 35.62
C LEU A 19 0.76 15.49 34.70
N THR A 20 0.47 16.76 34.47
CA THR A 20 -0.33 17.20 33.35
C THR A 20 0.49 16.86 32.10
N ALA A 21 0.16 15.73 31.46
CA ALA A 21 0.61 15.47 30.08
C ALA A 21 0.05 16.60 29.22
N ALA A 22 0.88 17.61 28.97
CA ALA A 22 0.59 18.62 27.97
C ALA A 22 0.52 17.90 26.63
N PHE A 23 -0.70 17.71 26.12
CA PHE A 23 -0.95 17.37 24.73
C PHE A 23 -0.44 18.56 23.92
N LEU A 24 0.83 18.51 23.54
CA LEU A 24 1.41 19.42 22.57
C LEU A 24 0.74 19.11 21.22
N ALA A 25 -0.40 19.75 20.97
CA ALA A 25 -0.94 19.86 19.63
C ALA A 25 0.16 20.50 18.79
N ALA A 26 0.77 19.73 17.89
CA ALA A 26 1.81 20.22 17.01
C ALA A 26 1.31 21.51 16.33
N SER A 27 2.11 22.58 16.40
CA SER A 27 1.76 23.86 15.79
C SER A 27 1.48 23.68 14.29
N PRO A 28 0.65 24.53 13.66
CA PRO A 28 0.40 24.45 12.21
C PRO A 28 1.70 24.43 11.38
N ALA A 29 2.72 25.16 11.81
CA ALA A 29 4.04 25.19 11.18
C ALA A 29 4.77 23.85 11.29
N ALA A 30 4.69 23.17 12.43
CA ALA A 30 5.29 21.83 12.58
C ALA A 30 4.58 20.77 11.73
N LYS A 31 3.26 20.83 11.61
CA LYS A 31 2.49 19.97 10.71
C LYS A 31 2.85 20.22 9.24
N SER A 32 3.01 21.47 8.82
CA SER A 32 3.42 21.84 7.47
C SER A 32 4.83 21.32 7.15
N ALA A 33 5.79 21.47 8.05
CA ALA A 33 7.16 20.99 7.87
C ALA A 33 7.22 19.45 7.75
N VAL A 34 6.43 18.72 8.56
CA VAL A 34 6.34 17.26 8.49
C VAL A 34 5.72 16.80 7.17
N ASN A 35 4.69 17.48 6.70
CA ASN A 35 4.07 17.16 5.40
C ASN A 35 5.06 17.40 4.25
N ASN A 36 5.78 18.51 4.25
CA ASN A 36 6.78 18.80 3.22
C ASN A 36 7.91 17.75 3.19
N ALA A 37 8.36 17.28 4.35
CA ALA A 37 9.37 16.22 4.43
C ALA A 37 8.84 14.87 3.91
N TYR A 38 7.58 14.53 4.22
CA TYR A 38 6.93 13.33 3.70
C TYR A 38 6.77 13.40 2.18
N ASP A 39 6.26 14.50 1.65
CA ASP A 39 6.07 14.70 0.21
C ASP A 39 7.41 14.59 -0.56
N ALA A 40 8.49 15.13 0.01
CA ALA A 40 9.83 15.00 -0.55
C ALA A 40 10.27 13.52 -0.65
N LEU A 41 10.01 12.69 0.37
CA LEU A 41 10.30 11.26 0.33
C LEU A 41 9.53 10.54 -0.78
N ILE A 42 8.24 10.88 -0.97
CA ILE A 42 7.42 10.29 -2.03
C ILE A 42 7.92 10.69 -3.41
N ILE A 43 8.31 11.96 -3.59
CA ILE A 43 8.87 12.46 -4.86
C ILE A 43 10.18 11.74 -5.20
N GLU A 44 11.09 11.58 -4.25
CA GLU A 44 12.35 10.87 -4.47
C GLU A 44 12.12 9.38 -4.76
N ALA A 45 11.19 8.73 -4.07
CA ALA A 45 10.82 7.34 -4.34
C ALA A 45 10.30 7.14 -5.78
N ARG A 46 9.52 8.09 -6.32
CA ARG A 46 9.06 8.08 -7.72
C ARG A 46 10.20 8.19 -8.73
N LYS A 47 11.32 8.81 -8.37
CA LYS A 47 12.54 8.89 -9.19
C LYS A 47 13.41 7.62 -9.08
N GLY A 48 13.00 6.63 -8.29
CA GLY A 48 13.73 5.39 -8.05
C GLY A 48 14.52 5.34 -6.74
N ASN A 49 14.67 6.47 -6.01
CA ASN A 49 15.31 6.49 -4.71
C ASN A 49 14.32 6.09 -3.60
N THR A 50 14.01 4.80 -3.51
CA THR A 50 12.96 4.25 -2.64
C THR A 50 13.39 4.05 -1.19
N GLN A 51 14.68 3.83 -0.94
CA GLN A 51 15.19 3.42 0.37
C GLN A 51 14.92 4.42 1.52
N PRO A 52 15.06 5.75 1.34
CA PRO A 52 14.74 6.70 2.41
C PRO A 52 13.27 6.62 2.85
N ALA A 53 12.35 6.50 1.88
CA ALA A 53 10.92 6.36 2.17
C ALA A 53 10.62 5.03 2.89
N LEU A 54 11.18 3.92 2.44
CA LEU A 54 10.99 2.61 3.07
C LEU A 54 11.48 2.60 4.52
N SER A 55 12.65 3.20 4.79
CA SER A 55 13.19 3.35 6.14
C SER A 55 12.27 4.22 7.02
N TRP A 56 11.74 5.31 6.46
CA TRP A 56 10.81 6.18 7.16
C TRP A 56 9.54 5.45 7.59
N PHE A 57 8.92 4.68 6.68
CA PHE A 57 7.72 3.90 7.00
C PHE A 57 7.98 2.83 8.06
N ALA A 58 9.12 2.14 7.98
CA ALA A 58 9.48 1.07 8.91
C ALA A 58 9.59 1.55 10.37
N LEU A 59 9.95 2.82 10.58
CA LEU A 59 10.08 3.43 11.91
C LEU A 59 8.76 3.98 12.47
N LYS A 60 7.67 3.97 11.70
CA LYS A 60 6.38 4.54 12.16
C LYS A 60 5.54 3.49 12.88
N SER A 61 5.04 3.87 14.05
CA SER A 61 4.11 3.04 14.84
C SER A 61 2.66 3.17 14.38
N ALA A 62 2.29 4.30 13.79
CA ALA A 62 0.95 4.55 13.26
C ALA A 62 1.04 5.24 11.89
N LEU A 63 0.25 4.73 10.94
CA LEU A 63 0.16 5.23 9.58
C LEU A 63 -1.31 5.41 9.20
N SER A 64 -1.60 6.46 8.42
CA SER A 64 -2.90 6.60 7.77
C SER A 64 -3.05 5.59 6.62
N ASN A 65 -4.29 5.33 6.19
CA ASN A 65 -4.57 4.42 5.07
C ASN A 65 -3.86 4.84 3.78
N ASN A 66 -3.72 6.15 3.54
CA ASN A 66 -2.97 6.69 2.42
C ASN A 66 -1.47 6.42 2.54
N GLN A 67 -0.89 6.61 3.72
CA GLN A 67 0.53 6.32 3.95
C GLN A 67 0.85 4.83 3.83
N ILE A 68 -0.06 3.95 4.27
CA ILE A 68 0.10 2.51 4.07
C ILE A 68 0.08 2.18 2.57
N ALA A 69 -0.84 2.77 1.79
CA ALA A 69 -0.89 2.56 0.35
C ALA A 69 0.37 3.09 -0.35
N ASP A 70 0.93 4.22 0.10
CA ASP A 70 2.19 4.74 -0.42
C ASP A 70 3.37 3.81 -0.07
N TRP A 71 3.40 3.25 1.15
CA TRP A 71 4.41 2.24 1.51
C TRP A 71 4.34 1.02 0.60
N LEU A 72 3.14 0.46 0.40
CA LEU A 72 2.92 -0.69 -0.48
C LEU A 72 3.41 -0.39 -1.90
N GLN A 73 3.07 0.79 -2.43
CA GLN A 73 3.46 1.20 -3.78
C GLN A 73 4.99 1.39 -3.90
N ILE A 74 5.63 1.99 -2.91
CA ILE A 74 7.09 2.23 -2.92
C ILE A 74 7.85 0.92 -2.75
N ALA A 75 7.38 0.01 -1.89
CA ALA A 75 7.96 -1.33 -1.77
C ALA A 75 7.84 -2.13 -3.08
N LEU A 76 6.71 -1.97 -3.79
CA LEU A 76 6.53 -2.56 -5.12
C LEU A 76 7.52 -1.99 -6.14
N TRP A 77 7.72 -0.65 -6.18
CA TRP A 77 8.70 -0.01 -7.05
C TRP A 77 10.14 -0.46 -6.75
N ALA A 78 10.41 -0.78 -5.49
CA ALA A 78 11.71 -1.34 -5.06
C ALA A 78 11.87 -2.84 -5.38
N GLY A 79 10.88 -3.48 -6.01
CA GLY A 79 10.89 -4.94 -6.31
C GLY A 79 10.75 -5.82 -5.07
N GLN A 80 10.25 -5.27 -3.96
CA GLN A 80 10.16 -5.97 -2.67
C GLN A 80 8.78 -6.63 -2.49
N ASP A 81 8.37 -7.48 -3.43
CA ASP A 81 7.03 -8.09 -3.45
C ASP A 81 6.66 -8.79 -2.12
N LYS A 82 7.59 -9.53 -1.53
CA LYS A 82 7.35 -10.19 -0.23
C LYS A 82 7.10 -9.18 0.89
N GLN A 83 7.78 -8.04 0.88
CA GLN A 83 7.56 -6.97 1.84
C GLN A 83 6.18 -6.32 1.65
N VAL A 84 5.75 -6.11 0.38
CA VAL A 84 4.39 -5.63 0.09
C VAL A 84 3.36 -6.52 0.77
N ILE A 85 3.48 -7.84 0.62
CA ILE A 85 2.56 -8.80 1.25
C ILE A 85 2.64 -8.73 2.78
N THR A 86 3.84 -8.63 3.34
CA THR A 86 4.03 -8.51 4.80
C THR A 86 3.37 -7.25 5.36
N VAL A 87 3.56 -6.10 4.69
CA VAL A 87 2.94 -4.83 5.07
C VAL A 87 1.41 -4.92 4.95
N TYR A 88 0.90 -5.44 3.83
CA TYR A 88 -0.53 -5.65 3.65
C TYR A 88 -1.15 -6.50 4.74
N ASN A 89 -0.54 -7.63 5.10
CA ASN A 89 -1.04 -8.52 6.14
C ASN A 89 -1.06 -7.85 7.53
N ARG A 90 -0.09 -6.99 7.84
CA ARG A 90 -0.07 -6.18 9.07
C ARG A 90 -1.29 -5.27 9.17
N TYR A 91 -1.70 -4.68 8.05
CA TYR A 91 -2.78 -3.68 7.99
C TYR A 91 -4.06 -4.19 7.31
N ARG A 92 -4.25 -5.52 7.18
CA ARG A 92 -5.36 -6.15 6.45
C ARG A 92 -6.76 -5.76 6.92
N HIS A 93 -6.88 -5.29 8.17
CA HIS A 93 -8.15 -4.85 8.76
C HIS A 93 -8.49 -3.40 8.44
N GLN A 94 -7.57 -2.66 7.84
CA GLN A 94 -7.78 -1.27 7.43
C GLN A 94 -8.34 -1.22 6.01
N GLN A 95 -9.22 -0.25 5.75
CA GLN A 95 -9.72 0.02 4.41
C GLN A 95 -8.69 0.86 3.65
N LEU A 96 -7.96 0.23 2.75
CA LEU A 96 -6.99 0.92 1.91
C LEU A 96 -7.67 1.61 0.72
N PRO A 97 -7.12 2.69 0.17
CA PRO A 97 -7.53 3.22 -1.13
C PRO A 97 -7.21 2.21 -2.25
N ALA A 98 -7.89 2.31 -3.39
CA ALA A 98 -7.78 1.38 -4.51
C ALA A 98 -6.32 1.11 -4.94
N ARG A 99 -5.48 2.16 -4.97
CA ARG A 99 -4.06 2.03 -5.32
C ARG A 99 -3.28 1.09 -4.37
N GLY A 100 -3.67 1.02 -3.10
CA GLY A 100 -3.06 0.10 -2.14
C GLY A 100 -3.36 -1.36 -2.48
N TYR A 101 -4.62 -1.68 -2.78
CA TYR A 101 -5.00 -3.02 -3.24
C TYR A 101 -4.36 -3.38 -4.58
N ALA A 102 -4.28 -2.42 -5.51
CA ALA A 102 -3.60 -2.61 -6.79
C ALA A 102 -2.12 -2.95 -6.63
N ALA A 103 -1.39 -2.27 -5.74
CA ALA A 103 0.01 -2.57 -5.47
C ALA A 103 0.18 -4.01 -4.93
N VAL A 104 -0.69 -4.44 -4.01
CA VAL A 104 -0.67 -5.81 -3.47
C VAL A 104 -1.04 -6.84 -4.54
N ALA A 105 -2.00 -6.53 -5.43
CA ALA A 105 -2.36 -7.40 -6.54
C ALA A 105 -1.17 -7.64 -7.48
N VAL A 106 -0.41 -6.59 -7.82
CA VAL A 106 0.80 -6.74 -8.64
C VAL A 106 1.85 -7.59 -7.92
N ALA A 107 2.09 -7.37 -6.63
CA ALA A 107 3.05 -8.17 -5.86
C ALA A 107 2.66 -9.66 -5.83
N TYR A 108 1.39 -9.99 -5.64
CA TYR A 108 0.91 -11.38 -5.72
C TYR A 108 1.08 -11.96 -7.12
N ARG A 109 0.83 -11.17 -8.18
CA ARG A 109 1.07 -11.58 -9.57
C ARG A 109 2.54 -11.90 -9.81
N ASN A 110 3.46 -11.03 -9.36
CA ASN A 110 4.90 -11.25 -9.49
C ASN A 110 5.37 -12.53 -8.75
N LEU A 111 4.70 -12.87 -7.65
CA LEU A 111 4.94 -14.10 -6.90
C LEU A 111 4.14 -15.31 -7.42
N GLN A 112 3.50 -15.20 -8.59
CA GLN A 112 2.71 -16.25 -9.23
C GLN A 112 1.51 -16.74 -8.38
N GLN A 113 1.03 -15.91 -7.48
CA GLN A 113 -0.14 -16.18 -6.66
C GLN A 113 -1.41 -15.59 -7.30
N TRP A 114 -1.77 -16.13 -8.45
CA TRP A 114 -2.78 -15.57 -9.37
C TRP A 114 -4.13 -15.33 -8.71
N GLN A 115 -4.64 -16.29 -7.92
CA GLN A 115 -5.92 -16.16 -7.26
C GLN A 115 -5.96 -15.02 -6.24
N ASN A 116 -4.88 -14.86 -5.45
CA ASN A 116 -4.75 -13.75 -4.52
C ASN A 116 -4.70 -12.41 -5.26
N SER A 117 -3.94 -12.35 -6.36
CA SER A 117 -3.86 -11.17 -7.22
C SER A 117 -5.24 -10.78 -7.77
N LEU A 118 -5.98 -11.74 -8.35
CA LEU A 118 -7.33 -11.49 -8.89
C LEU A 118 -8.30 -10.97 -7.84
N THR A 119 -8.25 -11.51 -6.63
CA THR A 119 -9.08 -11.04 -5.50
C THR A 119 -8.76 -9.58 -5.15
N LEU A 120 -7.50 -9.19 -5.16
CA LEU A 120 -7.08 -7.81 -4.84
C LEU A 120 -7.41 -6.85 -6.00
N TRP A 121 -7.31 -7.30 -7.27
CA TRP A 121 -7.79 -6.52 -8.41
C TRP A 121 -9.30 -6.26 -8.31
N GLN A 122 -10.10 -7.25 -7.91
CA GLN A 122 -11.54 -7.06 -7.68
C GLN A 122 -11.81 -6.01 -6.59
N LYS A 123 -11.03 -6.01 -5.48
CA LYS A 123 -11.14 -4.98 -4.45
C LYS A 123 -10.79 -3.59 -4.97
N ALA A 124 -9.71 -3.46 -5.74
CA ALA A 124 -9.33 -2.18 -6.33
C ALA A 124 -10.43 -1.67 -7.29
N LEU A 125 -10.96 -2.54 -8.14
CA LEU A 125 -12.02 -2.21 -9.10
C LEU A 125 -13.38 -1.96 -8.45
N SER A 126 -13.67 -2.53 -7.28
CA SER A 126 -14.89 -2.18 -6.54
C SER A 126 -14.88 -0.73 -6.04
N LEU A 127 -13.68 -0.14 -5.84
CA LEU A 127 -13.51 1.26 -5.45
C LEU A 127 -13.36 2.19 -6.66
N GLU A 128 -12.72 1.73 -7.71
CA GLU A 128 -12.50 2.50 -8.95
C GLU A 128 -12.84 1.65 -10.20
N PRO A 129 -14.13 1.42 -10.50
CA PRO A 129 -14.56 0.50 -11.55
C PRO A 129 -14.09 0.88 -12.96
N GLN A 130 -13.93 2.16 -13.23
CA GLN A 130 -13.55 2.69 -14.55
C GLN A 130 -12.03 2.86 -14.73
N ASN A 131 -11.23 2.45 -13.74
CA ASN A 131 -9.78 2.57 -13.83
C ASN A 131 -9.22 1.53 -14.80
N LYS A 132 -8.84 2.00 -16.00
CA LYS A 132 -8.34 1.14 -17.09
C LYS A 132 -7.05 0.40 -16.73
N ASP A 133 -6.18 0.98 -15.89
CA ASP A 133 -4.94 0.34 -15.46
C ASP A 133 -5.22 -0.86 -14.55
N TYR A 134 -6.23 -0.76 -13.67
CA TYR A 134 -6.64 -1.88 -12.82
C TYR A 134 -7.34 -2.97 -13.62
N GLN A 135 -8.20 -2.59 -14.58
CA GLN A 135 -8.81 -3.55 -15.51
C GLN A 135 -7.74 -4.29 -16.30
N ARG A 136 -6.73 -3.58 -16.83
CA ARG A 136 -5.59 -4.18 -17.53
C ARG A 136 -4.77 -5.07 -16.60
N GLY A 137 -4.50 -4.65 -15.37
CA GLY A 137 -3.80 -5.47 -14.37
C GLY A 137 -4.51 -6.80 -14.10
N GLN A 138 -5.84 -6.79 -13.96
CA GLN A 138 -6.64 -8.00 -13.81
C GLN A 138 -6.56 -8.90 -15.06
N ILE A 139 -6.67 -8.31 -16.26
CA ILE A 139 -6.58 -9.03 -17.55
C ILE A 139 -5.22 -9.72 -17.68
N LEU A 140 -4.14 -9.02 -17.41
CA LEU A 140 -2.80 -9.59 -17.47
C LEU A 140 -2.59 -10.70 -16.42
N THR A 141 -3.19 -10.58 -15.25
CA THR A 141 -3.17 -11.66 -14.24
C THR A 141 -3.93 -12.90 -14.71
N LEU A 142 -5.04 -12.74 -15.41
CA LEU A 142 -5.77 -13.87 -16.03
C LEU A 142 -4.93 -14.57 -17.09
N ALA A 143 -4.20 -13.80 -17.91
CA ALA A 143 -3.30 -14.37 -18.91
C ALA A 143 -2.16 -15.16 -18.27
N ASP A 144 -1.52 -14.62 -17.23
CA ASP A 144 -0.45 -15.31 -16.50
C ASP A 144 -0.95 -16.59 -15.81
N ALA A 145 -2.22 -16.62 -15.42
CA ALA A 145 -2.90 -17.82 -14.90
C ALA A 145 -3.31 -18.83 -15.98
N GLY A 146 -3.02 -18.57 -17.26
CA GLY A 146 -3.36 -19.45 -18.38
C GLY A 146 -4.77 -19.27 -18.95
N HIS A 147 -5.53 -18.27 -18.48
CA HIS A 147 -6.90 -17.98 -18.94
C HIS A 147 -6.90 -17.02 -20.15
N TYR A 148 -6.20 -17.39 -21.22
CA TYR A 148 -5.92 -16.52 -22.38
C TYR A 148 -7.17 -16.02 -23.08
N ASP A 149 -8.13 -16.91 -23.39
CA ASP A 149 -9.36 -16.53 -24.08
C ASP A 149 -10.20 -15.53 -23.26
N THR A 150 -10.30 -15.77 -21.96
CA THR A 150 -10.98 -14.84 -21.04
C THR A 150 -10.28 -13.48 -21.00
N ALA A 151 -8.95 -13.48 -20.97
CA ALA A 151 -8.15 -12.26 -20.97
C ALA A 151 -8.34 -11.48 -22.26
N LEU A 152 -8.32 -12.12 -23.44
CA LEU A 152 -8.56 -11.48 -24.74
C LEU A 152 -9.97 -10.90 -24.87
N VAL A 153 -11.01 -11.63 -24.41
CA VAL A 153 -12.39 -11.13 -24.41
C VAL A 153 -12.49 -9.87 -23.55
N LYS A 154 -11.94 -9.88 -22.33
CA LYS A 154 -11.96 -8.70 -21.45
C LYS A 154 -11.14 -7.53 -22.03
N LEU A 155 -10.00 -7.81 -22.65
CA LEU A 155 -9.19 -6.76 -23.29
C LEU A 155 -9.93 -6.11 -24.47
N LYS A 156 -10.63 -6.89 -25.29
CA LYS A 156 -11.47 -6.39 -26.37
C LYS A 156 -12.59 -5.47 -25.83
N GLN A 157 -13.22 -5.85 -24.70
CA GLN A 157 -14.22 -4.98 -24.05
C GLN A 157 -13.60 -3.68 -23.55
N LEU A 158 -12.38 -3.73 -22.97
CA LEU A 158 -11.65 -2.54 -22.55
C LEU A 158 -11.29 -1.62 -23.72
N ASN A 159 -11.08 -2.18 -24.91
CA ASN A 159 -10.76 -1.49 -26.17
C ASN A 159 -12.00 -0.99 -26.93
N SER A 160 -13.18 -0.88 -26.32
CA SER A 160 -14.43 -0.45 -27.01
C SER A 160 -14.39 0.98 -27.59
N GLY A 161 -13.21 1.51 -27.84
CA GLY A 161 -12.85 2.74 -28.57
C GLY A 161 -11.55 2.49 -29.33
N ALA A 162 -10.80 3.56 -29.64
CA ALA A 162 -9.47 3.41 -30.20
C ALA A 162 -8.55 2.72 -29.18
N PRO A 163 -7.87 1.63 -29.54
CA PRO A 163 -6.96 0.93 -28.64
C PRO A 163 -5.79 1.85 -28.28
N ASP A 164 -5.47 1.97 -27.01
CA ASP A 164 -4.26 2.65 -26.58
C ASP A 164 -3.03 1.73 -26.69
N LYS A 165 -1.84 2.33 -26.69
CA LYS A 165 -0.57 1.59 -26.79
C LYS A 165 -0.43 0.51 -25.69
N ALA A 166 -0.90 0.78 -24.49
CA ALA A 166 -0.77 -0.15 -23.37
C ALA A 166 -1.66 -1.39 -23.58
N ASN A 167 -2.83 -1.22 -24.18
CA ASN A 167 -3.73 -2.32 -24.51
C ASN A 167 -3.20 -3.16 -25.68
N LEU A 168 -2.59 -2.54 -26.69
CA LEU A 168 -1.92 -3.28 -27.78
C LEU A 168 -0.76 -4.13 -27.24
N LEU A 169 0.06 -3.60 -26.34
CA LEU A 169 1.13 -4.35 -25.69
C LEU A 169 0.59 -5.50 -24.81
N ALA A 170 -0.53 -5.29 -24.14
CA ALA A 170 -1.18 -6.33 -23.36
C ALA A 170 -1.71 -7.46 -24.27
N GLU A 171 -2.27 -7.12 -25.42
CA GLU A 171 -2.75 -8.09 -26.41
C GLU A 171 -1.61 -8.96 -26.97
N ALA A 172 -0.53 -8.33 -27.43
CA ALA A 172 0.67 -9.03 -27.90
C ALA A 172 1.26 -9.94 -26.81
N TYR A 173 1.30 -9.48 -25.56
CA TYR A 173 1.74 -10.29 -24.43
C TYR A 173 0.87 -11.53 -24.23
N ILE A 174 -0.47 -11.39 -24.31
CA ILE A 174 -1.40 -12.51 -24.15
C ILE A 174 -1.20 -13.53 -25.27
N TYR A 175 -1.10 -13.09 -26.55
CA TYR A 175 -0.84 -13.98 -27.67
C TYR A 175 0.49 -14.71 -27.54
N LYS A 176 1.53 -14.02 -27.10
CA LYS A 176 2.84 -14.65 -26.83
C LYS A 176 2.72 -15.76 -25.80
N LEU A 177 2.05 -15.51 -24.68
CA LEU A 177 1.83 -16.55 -23.64
C LEU A 177 0.99 -17.72 -24.17
N ALA A 178 0.00 -17.44 -25.02
CA ALA A 178 -0.83 -18.46 -25.64
C ALA A 178 -0.12 -19.25 -26.75
N GLY A 179 1.12 -18.89 -27.12
CA GLY A 179 1.85 -19.50 -28.23
C GLY A 179 1.29 -19.11 -29.62
N ARG A 180 0.46 -18.11 -29.72
CA ARG A 180 -0.19 -17.65 -30.96
C ARG A 180 0.63 -16.57 -31.66
N HIS A 181 1.92 -16.85 -31.94
CA HIS A 181 2.85 -15.90 -32.54
C HIS A 181 2.37 -15.26 -33.85
N GLN A 182 1.55 -15.98 -34.62
CA GLN A 182 1.01 -15.46 -35.88
C GLN A 182 0.01 -14.32 -35.69
N ASP A 183 -0.68 -14.27 -34.55
CA ASP A 183 -1.66 -13.26 -34.22
C ASP A 183 -1.01 -11.97 -33.65
N GLU A 184 0.26 -12.04 -33.21
CA GLU A 184 1.04 -10.88 -32.76
C GLU A 184 1.42 -9.91 -33.89
N LEU A 185 1.42 -10.40 -35.16
CA LEU A 185 1.89 -9.66 -36.34
C LEU A 185 0.76 -9.05 -37.17
N ARG A 186 -0.50 -9.16 -36.78
CA ARG A 186 -1.67 -8.59 -37.44
C ARG A 186 -2.04 -7.24 -36.86
#